data_6c9502a1ae8a84ae2ce2f1c6cbf1f043
#
_entry.id   6c9502a1ae8a84ae2ce2f1c6cbf1f043
#
_cell.length_a   1.000
_cell.length_b   1.000
_cell.length_c   1.000
_cell.angle_alpha   90.00
_cell.angle_beta   90.00
_cell.angle_gamma   90.00
#
_symmetry.space_group_name_H-M   'P 1'
#
loop_
_entity.id
_entity.type
_entity.pdbx_description
1 polymer ?
#
loop_
_entity_poly.entity_id
_entity_poly.type
_entity_poly.pdbx_seq_one_letter_code
_entity_poly.pdbx_strand_id
1 'polypeptide(L)'
;MQIRHAEIAASDANRLARAQGVVNFWLEAAHDPTFRKAAMGINKSSQPWIDEIARRLEISQEEATQLQSATLYWFWLHWGQWNTSNEAKDIAELKHMVHRFYTVPQTRMIWEGHRGWLDPAFEAFVDGQLAEADANGPAARAEPDISALIQKLDALGIGRPSSAPADPAWK
;
A
#
# COMPACT_ATOMS: atom_id res chain seq x y z
N MET A 1 -28.78 -26.02 -7.75
CA MET A 1 -27.37 -25.83 -7.40
C MET A 1 -26.67 -24.72 -8.24
N GLN A 2 -26.82 -24.70 -9.56
CA GLN A 2 -26.18 -23.73 -10.44
C GLN A 2 -26.52 -22.25 -10.16
N ILE A 3 -27.79 -21.93 -9.84
CA ILE A 3 -28.21 -20.54 -9.58
C ILE A 3 -27.46 -19.94 -8.38
N ARG A 4 -27.32 -20.70 -7.30
CA ARG A 4 -26.62 -20.24 -6.10
C ARG A 4 -25.11 -19.95 -6.34
N HIS A 5 -24.47 -20.73 -7.18
CA HIS A 5 -23.06 -20.47 -7.58
C HIS A 5 -22.93 -19.22 -8.45
N ALA A 6 -23.88 -18.97 -9.34
CA ALA A 6 -23.91 -17.76 -10.16
C ALA A 6 -24.15 -16.49 -9.32
N GLU A 7 -25.02 -16.55 -8.32
CA GLU A 7 -25.28 -15.43 -7.39
C GLU A 7 -24.05 -15.11 -6.53
N ILE A 8 -23.35 -16.11 -6.02
CA ILE A 8 -22.11 -15.93 -5.25
C ILE A 8 -21.04 -15.30 -6.15
N ALA A 9 -20.82 -15.83 -7.35
CA ALA A 9 -19.84 -15.30 -8.29
C ALA A 9 -20.14 -13.85 -8.70
N ALA A 10 -21.43 -13.51 -8.91
CA ALA A 10 -21.85 -12.14 -9.22
C ALA A 10 -21.63 -11.19 -8.02
N SER A 11 -21.89 -11.65 -6.80
CA SER A 11 -21.64 -10.88 -5.58
C SER A 11 -20.15 -10.60 -5.40
N ASP A 12 -19.30 -11.60 -5.61
CA ASP A 12 -17.84 -11.46 -5.49
C ASP A 12 -17.27 -10.53 -6.58
N ALA A 13 -17.75 -10.66 -7.82
CA ALA A 13 -17.39 -9.76 -8.90
C ALA A 13 -17.77 -8.31 -8.60
N ASN A 14 -18.96 -8.06 -8.04
CA ASN A 14 -19.39 -6.73 -7.64
C ASN A 14 -18.57 -6.17 -6.47
N ARG A 15 -18.14 -7.01 -5.53
CA ARG A 15 -17.28 -6.62 -4.43
C ARG A 15 -15.90 -6.21 -4.94
N LEU A 16 -15.32 -7.01 -5.84
CA LEU A 16 -14.04 -6.74 -6.46
C LEU A 16 -14.07 -5.45 -7.28
N ALA A 17 -15.11 -5.22 -8.07
CA ALA A 17 -15.28 -4.01 -8.86
C ALA A 17 -15.36 -2.74 -7.97
N ARG A 18 -16.06 -2.83 -6.82
CA ARG A 18 -16.09 -1.73 -5.84
C ARG A 18 -14.73 -1.48 -5.20
N ALA A 19 -14.01 -2.54 -4.81
CA ALA A 19 -12.66 -2.42 -4.27
C ALA A 19 -11.73 -1.76 -5.29
N GLN A 20 -11.80 -2.15 -6.56
CA GLN A 20 -11.01 -1.55 -7.64
C GLN A 20 -11.35 -0.06 -7.85
N GLY A 21 -12.62 0.32 -7.72
CA GLY A 21 -13.03 1.72 -7.76
C GLY A 21 -12.39 2.56 -6.65
N VAL A 22 -12.34 2.03 -5.43
CA VAL A 22 -11.69 2.70 -4.28
C VAL A 22 -10.17 2.76 -4.47
N VAL A 23 -9.56 1.69 -4.95
CA VAL A 23 -8.13 1.64 -5.28
C VAL A 23 -7.78 2.73 -6.30
N ASN A 24 -8.55 2.83 -7.39
CA ASN A 24 -8.33 3.84 -8.44
C ASN A 24 -8.52 5.27 -7.91
N PHE A 25 -9.53 5.48 -7.04
CA PHE A 25 -9.75 6.77 -6.39
C PHE A 25 -8.52 7.23 -5.58
N TRP A 26 -7.95 6.37 -4.75
CA TRP A 26 -6.79 6.71 -3.95
C TRP A 26 -5.52 6.85 -4.79
N LEU A 27 -5.39 6.06 -5.85
CA LEU A 27 -4.29 6.20 -6.82
C LEU A 27 -4.33 7.56 -7.50
N GLU A 28 -5.49 7.99 -7.98
CA GLU A 28 -5.69 9.30 -8.60
C GLU A 28 -5.40 10.43 -7.60
N ALA A 29 -5.93 10.31 -6.37
CA ALA A 29 -5.67 11.28 -5.30
C ALA A 29 -4.17 11.37 -4.92
N ALA A 30 -3.40 10.29 -5.09
CA ALA A 30 -1.96 10.33 -4.86
C ALA A 30 -1.20 11.07 -5.97
N HIS A 31 -1.68 11.00 -7.21
CA HIS A 31 -0.98 11.54 -8.38
C HIS A 31 -1.47 12.92 -8.84
N ASP A 32 -2.77 13.18 -8.79
CA ASP A 32 -3.35 14.45 -9.24
C ASP A 32 -3.63 15.41 -8.06
N PRO A 33 -2.88 16.52 -7.93
CA PRO A 33 -3.11 17.50 -6.86
C PRO A 33 -4.50 18.14 -6.90
N THR A 34 -5.10 18.31 -8.09
CA THR A 34 -6.42 18.92 -8.25
C THR A 34 -7.51 17.95 -7.79
N PHE A 35 -7.41 16.70 -8.22
CA PHE A 35 -8.29 15.63 -7.75
C PHE A 35 -8.18 15.43 -6.25
N ARG A 36 -6.97 15.42 -5.69
CA ARG A 36 -6.71 15.32 -4.26
C ARG A 36 -7.40 16.43 -3.46
N LYS A 37 -7.30 17.68 -3.89
CA LYS A 37 -7.99 18.82 -3.23
C LYS A 37 -9.51 18.62 -3.23
N ALA A 38 -10.07 18.15 -4.34
CA ALA A 38 -11.50 17.86 -4.43
C ALA A 38 -11.91 16.70 -3.51
N ALA A 39 -11.14 15.61 -3.51
CA ALA A 39 -11.36 14.44 -2.65
C ALA A 39 -11.30 14.81 -1.18
N MET A 40 -10.32 15.62 -0.76
CA MET A 40 -10.19 16.10 0.62
C MET A 40 -11.28 17.09 1.02
N GLY A 41 -11.76 17.90 0.08
CA GLY A 41 -12.92 18.78 0.30
C GLY A 41 -14.20 18.00 0.66
N ILE A 42 -14.35 16.80 0.10
CA ILE A 42 -15.45 15.88 0.44
C ILE A 42 -15.25 15.26 1.84
N ASN A 43 -14.01 15.01 2.24
CA ASN A 43 -13.67 14.30 3.47
C ASN A 43 -13.00 15.20 4.51
N LYS A 44 -13.69 16.28 4.90
CA LYS A 44 -13.19 17.24 5.91
C LYS A 44 -12.86 16.62 7.26
N SER A 45 -13.44 15.46 7.59
CA SER A 45 -13.15 14.72 8.82
C SER A 45 -11.71 14.19 8.90
N SER A 46 -11.02 14.10 7.77
CA SER A 46 -9.62 13.64 7.72
C SER A 46 -8.60 14.75 8.03
N GLN A 47 -9.02 16.03 8.03
CA GLN A 47 -8.08 17.15 8.19
C GLN A 47 -7.26 17.09 9.48
N PRO A 48 -7.84 16.82 10.67
CA PRO A 48 -7.05 16.73 11.92
C PRO A 48 -5.99 15.63 11.86
N TRP A 49 -6.26 14.55 11.11
CA TRP A 49 -5.32 13.45 10.93
C TRP A 49 -4.18 13.83 9.99
N ILE A 50 -4.48 14.56 8.92
CA ILE A 50 -3.46 15.09 7.99
C ILE A 50 -2.53 16.07 8.72
N ASP A 51 -3.09 16.94 9.54
CA ASP A 51 -2.31 17.88 10.35
C ASP A 51 -1.36 17.13 11.30
N GLU A 52 -1.82 16.04 11.90
CA GLU A 52 -1.01 15.21 12.78
C GLU A 52 0.09 14.43 12.01
N ILE A 53 -0.20 13.91 10.82
CA ILE A 53 0.81 13.29 9.94
C ILE A 53 1.87 14.32 9.57
N ALA A 54 1.46 15.51 9.11
CA ALA A 54 2.36 16.58 8.73
C ALA A 54 3.30 16.96 9.88
N ARG A 55 2.73 17.14 11.08
CA ARG A 55 3.46 17.49 12.28
C ARG A 55 4.46 16.42 12.73
N ARG A 56 4.07 15.14 12.73
CA ARG A 56 4.94 14.03 13.18
C ARG A 56 6.07 13.72 12.23
N LEU A 57 5.84 13.88 10.94
CA LEU A 57 6.82 13.57 9.91
C LEU A 57 7.60 14.81 9.45
N GLU A 58 7.29 15.99 10.00
CA GLU A 58 7.91 17.28 9.63
C GLU A 58 7.82 17.56 8.12
N ILE A 59 6.67 17.25 7.53
CA ILE A 59 6.37 17.46 6.12
C ILE A 59 5.22 18.46 5.93
N SER A 60 5.03 18.96 4.73
CA SER A 60 3.90 19.83 4.40
C SER A 60 2.56 19.08 4.46
N GLN A 61 1.46 19.82 4.62
CA GLN A 61 0.11 19.22 4.56
C GLN A 61 -0.19 18.59 3.20
N GLU A 62 0.39 19.11 2.13
CA GLU A 62 0.25 18.55 0.79
C GLU A 62 0.94 17.19 0.69
N GLU A 63 2.17 17.09 1.18
CA GLU A 63 2.92 15.82 1.24
C GLU A 63 2.24 14.83 2.18
N ALA A 64 1.72 15.26 3.34
CA ALA A 64 0.97 14.41 4.25
C ALA A 64 -0.29 13.85 3.60
N THR A 65 -1.02 14.66 2.83
CA THR A 65 -2.21 14.25 2.09
C THR A 65 -1.85 13.24 0.99
N GLN A 66 -0.74 13.48 0.29
CA GLN A 66 -0.24 12.58 -0.74
C GLN A 66 0.17 11.22 -0.15
N LEU A 67 0.93 11.25 0.95
CA LEU A 67 1.36 10.06 1.69
C LEU A 67 0.16 9.25 2.17
N GLN A 68 -0.84 9.91 2.77
CA GLN A 68 -2.07 9.25 3.20
C GLN A 68 -2.79 8.60 2.02
N SER A 69 -2.97 9.32 0.91
CA SER A 69 -3.66 8.79 -0.27
C SER A 69 -2.94 7.57 -0.86
N ALA A 70 -1.61 7.65 -0.99
CA ALA A 70 -0.80 6.52 -1.46
C ALA A 70 -0.87 5.32 -0.51
N THR A 71 -0.89 5.56 0.79
CA THR A 71 -1.00 4.50 1.80
C THR A 71 -2.37 3.84 1.78
N LEU A 72 -3.44 4.62 1.66
CA LEU A 72 -4.81 4.10 1.54
C LEU A 72 -5.01 3.30 0.25
N TYR A 73 -4.38 3.69 -0.85
CA TYR A 73 -4.33 2.86 -2.05
C TYR A 73 -3.84 1.44 -1.74
N TRP A 74 -2.71 1.30 -1.01
CA TRP A 74 -2.17 0.00 -0.64
C TRP A 74 -3.07 -0.76 0.32
N PHE A 75 -3.70 -0.11 1.29
CA PHE A 75 -4.63 -0.77 2.22
C PHE A 75 -5.81 -1.39 1.49
N TRP A 76 -6.42 -0.66 0.56
CA TRP A 76 -7.53 -1.15 -0.23
C TRP A 76 -7.12 -2.25 -1.22
N LEU A 77 -5.90 -2.17 -1.77
CA LEU A 77 -5.34 -3.22 -2.62
C LEU A 77 -5.16 -4.53 -1.83
N HIS A 78 -4.53 -4.47 -0.66
CA HIS A 78 -4.32 -5.64 0.20
C HIS A 78 -5.64 -6.19 0.74
N TRP A 79 -6.61 -5.34 1.08
CA TRP A 79 -7.95 -5.79 1.43
C TRP A 79 -8.63 -6.51 0.25
N GLY A 80 -8.47 -6.01 -0.98
CA GLY A 80 -8.95 -6.70 -2.19
C GLY A 80 -8.32 -8.07 -2.36
N GLN A 81 -7.02 -8.20 -2.19
CA GLN A 81 -6.30 -9.48 -2.19
C GLN A 81 -6.83 -10.41 -1.10
N TRP A 82 -6.97 -9.94 0.14
CA TRP A 82 -7.56 -10.69 1.24
C TRP A 82 -8.91 -11.31 0.89
N ASN A 83 -9.80 -10.52 0.28
CA ASN A 83 -11.15 -10.98 -0.09
C ASN A 83 -11.18 -11.99 -1.26
N THR A 84 -10.10 -12.05 -2.05
CA THR A 84 -10.00 -12.95 -3.20
C THR A 84 -9.04 -14.11 -2.97
N SER A 85 -8.28 -14.10 -1.88
CA SER A 85 -7.30 -15.14 -1.56
C SER A 85 -8.01 -16.36 -0.98
N ASN A 86 -7.93 -17.48 -1.69
CA ASN A 86 -8.54 -18.74 -1.29
C ASN A 86 -7.51 -19.85 -0.99
N GLU A 87 -6.25 -19.62 -1.37
CA GLU A 87 -5.18 -20.60 -1.21
C GLU A 87 -4.18 -20.18 -0.13
N ALA A 88 -3.58 -21.14 0.54
CA ALA A 88 -2.59 -20.87 1.59
C ALA A 88 -1.38 -20.05 1.09
N LYS A 89 -0.98 -20.25 -0.17
CA LYS A 89 0.12 -19.49 -0.78
C LYS A 89 -0.22 -18.00 -0.93
N ASP A 90 -1.47 -17.67 -1.30
CA ASP A 90 -1.92 -16.30 -1.48
C ASP A 90 -1.94 -15.56 -0.14
N ILE A 91 -2.39 -16.25 0.92
CA ILE A 91 -2.36 -15.73 2.28
C ILE A 91 -0.91 -15.54 2.76
N ALA A 92 0.01 -16.47 2.44
CA ALA A 92 1.41 -16.33 2.79
C ALA A 92 2.08 -15.15 2.08
N GLU A 93 1.75 -14.91 0.80
CA GLU A 93 2.21 -13.75 0.06
C GLU A 93 1.67 -12.45 0.66
N LEU A 94 0.37 -12.38 0.93
CA LEU A 94 -0.26 -11.25 1.57
C LEU A 94 0.36 -10.97 2.96
N LYS A 95 0.61 -12.02 3.76
CA LYS A 95 1.31 -11.91 5.04
C LYS A 95 2.68 -11.24 4.87
N HIS A 96 3.46 -11.69 3.89
CA HIS A 96 4.77 -11.09 3.59
C HIS A 96 4.65 -9.60 3.21
N MET A 97 3.69 -9.24 2.37
CA MET A 97 3.45 -7.85 1.97
C MET A 97 3.03 -6.98 3.16
N VAL A 98 2.13 -7.49 4.00
CA VAL A 98 1.69 -6.79 5.21
C VAL A 98 2.88 -6.57 6.17
N HIS A 99 3.68 -7.58 6.44
CA HIS A 99 4.88 -7.44 7.27
C HIS A 99 5.83 -6.37 6.72
N ARG A 100 6.08 -6.38 5.40
CA ARG A 100 7.01 -5.44 4.78
C ARG A 100 6.49 -4.01 4.77
N PHE A 101 5.21 -3.82 4.51
CA PHE A 101 4.63 -2.52 4.27
C PHE A 101 4.11 -1.85 5.55
N TYR A 102 3.36 -2.58 6.40
CA TYR A 102 2.70 -1.98 7.57
C TYR A 102 3.65 -1.83 8.77
N THR A 103 4.82 -2.45 8.75
CA THR A 103 5.86 -2.23 9.78
C THR A 103 6.65 -0.95 9.58
N VAL A 104 6.57 -0.31 8.40
CA VAL A 104 7.14 1.01 8.15
C VAL A 104 6.45 2.02 9.06
N PRO A 105 7.18 2.82 9.86
CA PRO A 105 6.58 3.70 10.88
C PRO A 105 5.49 4.63 10.33
N GLN A 106 5.69 5.21 9.16
CA GLN A 106 4.74 6.11 8.50
C GLN A 106 3.44 5.37 8.12
N THR A 107 3.57 4.19 7.50
CA THR A 107 2.45 3.36 7.11
C THR A 107 1.68 2.87 8.34
N ARG A 108 2.38 2.44 9.39
CA ARG A 108 1.77 1.99 10.64
C ARG A 108 0.97 3.11 11.31
N MET A 109 1.52 4.31 11.35
CA MET A 109 0.83 5.47 11.89
C MET A 109 -0.49 5.73 11.15
N ILE A 110 -0.46 5.68 9.81
CA ILE A 110 -1.67 5.86 8.99
C ILE A 110 -2.65 4.70 9.19
N TRP A 111 -2.16 3.46 9.32
CA TRP A 111 -2.99 2.30 9.63
C TRP A 111 -3.76 2.48 10.94
N GLU A 112 -3.08 2.88 12.00
CA GLU A 112 -3.70 3.12 13.31
C GLU A 112 -4.80 4.18 13.26
N GLY A 113 -4.65 5.21 12.43
CA GLY A 113 -5.67 6.26 12.24
C GLY A 113 -6.85 5.86 11.36
N HIS A 114 -6.74 4.75 10.63
CA HIS A 114 -7.77 4.29 9.69
C HIS A 114 -8.46 2.98 10.14
N ARG A 115 -8.19 2.51 11.34
CA ARG A 115 -8.92 1.38 11.93
C ARG A 115 -10.42 1.67 11.98
N GLY A 116 -11.22 0.66 11.68
CA GLY A 116 -12.67 0.77 11.61
C GLY A 116 -13.24 1.18 10.25
N TRP A 117 -12.37 1.38 9.24
CA TRP A 117 -12.80 1.72 7.87
C TRP A 117 -12.84 0.51 6.94
N LEU A 118 -12.13 -0.56 7.30
CA LEU A 118 -12.03 -1.79 6.54
C LEU A 118 -12.81 -2.92 7.22
N ASP A 119 -12.77 -4.09 6.60
CA ASP A 119 -13.39 -5.29 7.15
C ASP A 119 -12.70 -5.69 8.46
N PRO A 120 -13.46 -5.93 9.56
CA PRO A 120 -12.87 -6.28 10.86
C PRO A 120 -11.99 -7.54 10.83
N ALA A 121 -12.27 -8.51 9.95
CA ALA A 121 -11.45 -9.71 9.84
C ALA A 121 -10.10 -9.41 9.18
N PHE A 122 -10.07 -8.52 8.18
CA PHE A 122 -8.83 -8.04 7.60
C PHE A 122 -8.03 -7.18 8.59
N GLU A 123 -8.69 -6.32 9.35
CA GLU A 123 -8.04 -5.52 10.39
C GLU A 123 -7.38 -6.42 11.45
N ALA A 124 -8.08 -7.43 11.93
CA ALA A 124 -7.54 -8.41 12.87
C ALA A 124 -6.35 -9.20 12.29
N PHE A 125 -6.40 -9.54 11.00
CA PHE A 125 -5.28 -10.16 10.30
C PHE A 125 -4.05 -9.25 10.29
N VAL A 126 -4.19 -8.00 9.88
CA VAL A 126 -3.07 -7.03 9.83
C VAL A 126 -2.50 -6.78 11.23
N ASP A 127 -3.35 -6.57 12.22
CA ASP A 127 -2.92 -6.34 13.61
C ASP A 127 -2.18 -7.56 14.19
N GLY A 128 -2.62 -8.78 13.85
CA GLY A 128 -1.92 -10.01 14.20
C GLY A 128 -0.51 -10.09 13.61
N GLN A 129 -0.37 -9.65 12.34
CA GLN A 129 0.93 -9.60 11.67
C GLN A 129 1.85 -8.52 12.27
N LEU A 130 1.32 -7.38 12.66
CA LEU A 130 2.07 -6.33 13.35
C LEU A 130 2.55 -6.79 14.73
N ALA A 131 1.70 -7.46 15.50
CA ALA A 131 2.06 -8.03 16.79
C ALA A 131 3.16 -9.11 16.67
N GLU A 132 3.08 -9.95 15.63
CA GLU A 132 4.13 -10.94 15.32
C GLU A 132 5.45 -10.25 14.96
N ALA A 133 5.42 -9.20 14.16
CA ALA A 133 6.61 -8.43 13.80
C ALA A 133 7.25 -7.73 15.01
N ASP A 134 6.44 -7.21 15.92
CA ASP A 134 6.92 -6.57 17.15
C ASP A 134 7.56 -7.59 18.10
N ALA A 135 6.97 -8.78 18.22
CA ALA A 135 7.51 -9.87 19.05
C ALA A 135 8.85 -10.41 18.53
N ASN A 136 9.03 -10.44 17.21
CA ASN A 136 10.27 -10.91 16.58
C ASN A 136 11.40 -9.86 16.58
N GLY A 137 11.09 -8.61 16.96
CA GLY A 137 12.06 -7.52 17.10
C GLY A 137 12.66 -7.00 15.79
N PRO A 138 13.67 -6.10 15.87
CA PRO A 138 14.25 -5.43 14.69
C PRO A 138 14.92 -6.37 13.68
N ALA A 139 15.39 -7.53 14.12
CA ALA A 139 16.05 -8.52 13.25
C ALA A 139 15.11 -9.09 12.17
N ALA A 140 13.80 -9.16 12.45
CA ALA A 140 12.80 -9.57 11.46
C ALA A 140 12.49 -8.46 10.41
N ARG A 141 12.92 -7.23 10.70
CA ARG A 141 12.79 -6.05 9.84
C ARG A 141 14.04 -5.76 9.04
N ALA A 142 15.08 -6.62 9.12
CA ALA A 142 16.30 -6.42 8.37
C ALA A 142 15.94 -6.29 6.89
N GLU A 143 16.13 -5.08 6.36
CA GLU A 143 16.05 -4.87 4.92
C GLU A 143 17.03 -5.83 4.26
N PRO A 144 16.66 -6.43 3.11
CA PRO A 144 17.62 -7.22 2.36
C PRO A 144 18.85 -6.36 2.13
N ASP A 145 20.04 -6.92 2.32
CA ASP A 145 21.28 -6.22 2.06
C ASP A 145 21.32 -5.80 0.57
N ILE A 146 20.86 -4.58 0.35
CA ILE A 146 20.77 -3.98 -0.99
C ILE A 146 22.16 -3.95 -1.62
N SER A 147 23.22 -3.77 -0.83
CA SER A 147 24.58 -3.77 -1.34
C SER A 147 24.98 -5.13 -1.89
N ALA A 148 24.65 -6.21 -1.18
CA ALA A 148 24.87 -7.57 -1.66
C ALA A 148 24.01 -7.90 -2.89
N LEU A 149 22.77 -7.39 -2.95
CA LEU A 149 21.91 -7.53 -4.12
C LEU A 149 22.47 -6.79 -5.33
N ILE A 150 22.92 -5.54 -5.16
CA ILE A 150 23.54 -4.73 -6.21
C ILE A 150 24.80 -5.45 -6.76
N GLN A 151 25.67 -5.93 -5.87
CA GLN A 151 26.85 -6.70 -6.28
C GLN A 151 26.49 -7.94 -7.11
N LYS A 152 25.42 -8.64 -6.71
CA LYS A 152 24.93 -9.80 -7.43
C LYS A 152 24.37 -9.43 -8.81
N LEU A 153 23.64 -8.34 -8.92
CA LEU A 153 23.12 -7.81 -10.19
C LEU A 153 24.25 -7.34 -11.12
N ASP A 154 25.27 -6.67 -10.57
CA ASP A 154 26.48 -6.26 -11.30
C ASP A 154 27.25 -7.47 -11.81
N ALA A 155 27.42 -8.52 -11.01
CA ALA A 155 28.07 -9.76 -11.40
C ALA A 155 27.33 -10.50 -12.52
N LEU A 156 26.01 -10.34 -12.59
CA LEU A 156 25.16 -10.92 -13.65
C LEU A 156 25.05 -10.01 -14.89
N GLY A 157 25.65 -8.80 -14.84
CA GLY A 157 25.55 -7.83 -15.94
C GLY A 157 24.15 -7.22 -16.11
N ILE A 158 23.30 -7.36 -15.09
CA ILE A 158 21.93 -6.86 -15.10
C ILE A 158 21.92 -5.45 -14.52
N GLY A 159 21.38 -4.47 -15.26
CA GLY A 159 21.09 -3.14 -14.70
C GLY A 159 22.14 -2.06 -14.92
N ARG A 160 23.25 -2.32 -15.62
CA ARG A 160 24.04 -1.21 -16.13
C ARG A 160 23.34 -0.61 -17.35
N PRO A 161 22.86 0.65 -17.30
CA PRO A 161 22.47 1.32 -18.52
C PRO A 161 23.71 1.27 -19.44
N SER A 162 23.54 0.68 -20.62
CA SER A 162 24.50 0.83 -21.70
C SER A 162 24.86 2.32 -21.73
N SER A 163 26.14 2.64 -21.62
CA SER A 163 26.62 4.02 -21.79
C SER A 163 26.13 4.48 -23.16
N ALA A 164 25.01 5.19 -23.17
CA ALA A 164 24.54 5.85 -24.38
C ALA A 164 25.68 6.73 -24.84
N PRO A 165 26.10 6.66 -26.11
CA PRO A 165 27.10 7.57 -26.63
C PRO A 165 26.62 9.00 -26.37
N ALA A 166 27.47 9.83 -25.81
CA ALA A 166 27.21 11.23 -25.58
C ALA A 166 26.66 11.83 -26.88
N ASP A 167 25.42 12.27 -26.82
CA ASP A 167 24.73 12.86 -27.96
C ASP A 167 25.51 14.11 -28.41
N PRO A 168 25.93 14.18 -29.68
CA PRO A 168 26.67 15.34 -30.13
C PRO A 168 25.70 16.54 -30.18
N ALA A 169 26.01 17.53 -29.39
CA ALA A 169 25.64 18.94 -29.48
C ALA A 169 24.57 19.33 -30.50
N TRP A 170 23.39 19.68 -30.00
CA TRP A 170 22.48 20.56 -30.71
C TRP A 170 23.14 21.94 -30.83
N LYS A 171 23.67 22.25 -32.04
CA LYS A 171 23.97 23.60 -32.49
C LYS A 171 22.75 24.19 -33.17
#